data_6c406fe406d814d75307174c06e41160
#
_entry.id   6c406fe406d814d75307174c06e41160
#
_cell.length_a   1.000
_cell.length_b   1.000
_cell.length_c   1.000
_cell.angle_alpha   90.00
_cell.angle_beta   90.00
_cell.angle_gamma   90.00
#
_symmetry.space_group_name_H-M   'P 1'
#
loop_
_entity.id
_entity.type
_entity.pdbx_description
1 polymer ?
#
loop_
_entity_poly.entity_id
_entity_poly.type
_entity_poly.pdbx_seq_one_letter_code
_entity_poly.pdbx_strand_id
1 'polypeptide(L)'
;MTAIEQKMTRLLESERTVLMGGNLEALSEIAKQKEAMLPNVRTLDADAQARLRASADQNHALLGAAMRGLRGAIRRIKAISGAGAPLQTYSATGARSALNEPRKRDFESRI
;
A
#
# COMPACT_ATOMS: atom_id res chain seq x y z
N MET A 1 -11.93 -8.50 24.98
CA MET A 1 -11.42 -8.67 23.61
C MET A 1 -11.08 -10.12 23.38
N THR A 2 -11.58 -10.71 22.31
CA THR A 2 -11.32 -12.11 22.01
C THR A 2 -9.88 -12.29 21.49
N ALA A 3 -9.43 -13.55 21.47
CA ALA A 3 -8.10 -13.86 20.94
C ALA A 3 -7.99 -13.47 19.47
N ILE A 4 -9.06 -13.66 18.69
CA ILE A 4 -9.08 -13.29 17.28
C ILE A 4 -8.96 -11.79 17.12
N GLU A 5 -9.71 -11.03 17.89
CA GLU A 5 -9.65 -9.58 17.83
C GLU A 5 -8.26 -9.08 18.22
N GLN A 6 -7.68 -9.64 19.28
CA GLN A 6 -6.34 -9.25 19.71
C GLN A 6 -5.29 -9.52 18.64
N LYS A 7 -5.41 -10.68 17.99
CA LYS A 7 -4.44 -11.06 16.97
C LYS A 7 -4.53 -10.13 15.76
N MET A 8 -5.75 -9.83 15.32
CA MET A 8 -5.92 -8.91 14.20
C MET A 8 -5.48 -7.50 14.58
N THR A 9 -5.75 -7.07 15.81
CA THR A 9 -5.29 -5.76 16.27
C THR A 9 -3.78 -5.66 16.21
N ARG A 10 -3.06 -6.71 16.62
CA ARG A 10 -1.61 -6.71 16.54
C ARG A 10 -1.12 -6.65 15.11
N LEU A 11 -1.80 -7.33 14.18
CA LEU A 11 -1.46 -7.23 12.77
C LEU A 11 -1.65 -5.82 12.24
N LEU A 12 -2.76 -5.17 12.60
CA LEU A 12 -3.02 -3.80 12.16
C LEU A 12 -2.03 -2.83 12.77
N GLU A 13 -1.60 -3.05 14.01
CA GLU A 13 -0.56 -2.22 14.63
C GLU A 13 0.78 -2.40 13.93
N SER A 14 1.12 -3.63 13.56
CA SER A 14 2.34 -3.91 12.81
C SER A 14 2.28 -3.23 11.44
N GLU A 15 1.14 -3.29 10.80
CA GLU A 15 0.96 -2.62 9.51
C GLU A 15 1.15 -1.11 9.65
N ARG A 16 0.58 -0.53 10.69
CA ARG A 16 0.74 0.91 10.95
C ARG A 16 2.20 1.28 11.13
N THR A 17 2.92 0.50 11.93
CA THR A 17 4.35 0.74 12.17
C THR A 17 5.14 0.67 10.87
N VAL A 18 4.86 -0.33 10.04
CA VAL A 18 5.52 -0.49 8.75
C VAL A 18 5.22 0.69 7.83
N LEU A 19 3.96 1.12 7.80
CA LEU A 19 3.56 2.26 6.96
C LEU A 19 4.24 3.54 7.40
N MET A 20 4.33 3.77 8.70
CA MET A 20 4.96 4.98 9.22
C MET A 20 6.47 4.95 9.06
N GLY A 21 7.06 3.77 9.08
CA GLY A 21 8.50 3.61 8.89
C GLY A 21 8.94 3.55 7.43
N GLY A 22 8.00 3.46 6.50
CA GLY A 22 8.32 3.41 5.08
C GLY A 22 8.84 2.07 4.58
N ASN A 23 8.75 1.01 5.37
CA ASN A 23 9.19 -0.31 4.95
C ASN A 23 8.06 -1.01 4.22
N LEU A 24 7.84 -0.62 2.98
CA LEU A 24 6.71 -1.12 2.22
C LEU A 24 6.84 -2.59 1.81
N GLU A 25 8.07 -3.12 1.82
CA GLU A 25 8.26 -4.53 1.49
C GLU A 25 7.58 -5.46 2.49
N ALA A 26 7.53 -5.06 3.75
CA ALA A 26 6.92 -5.87 4.78
C ALA A 26 5.41 -5.95 4.67
N LEU A 27 4.79 -5.07 3.89
CA LEU A 27 3.33 -5.04 3.76
C LEU A 27 2.78 -6.29 3.08
N SER A 28 3.55 -6.88 2.18
CA SER A 28 3.10 -8.08 1.46
C SER A 28 2.80 -9.23 2.41
N GLU A 29 3.70 -9.46 3.35
CA GLU A 29 3.51 -10.55 4.32
C GLU A 29 2.35 -10.23 5.27
N ILE A 30 2.24 -8.97 5.69
CA ILE A 30 1.14 -8.57 6.57
C ILE A 30 -0.19 -8.74 5.84
N ALA A 31 -0.25 -8.38 4.56
CA ALA A 31 -1.46 -8.54 3.76
C ALA A 31 -1.89 -10.00 3.70
N LYS A 32 -0.95 -10.92 3.53
CA LYS A 32 -1.26 -12.35 3.50
C LYS A 32 -1.82 -12.81 4.84
N GLN A 33 -1.24 -12.36 5.93
CA GLN A 33 -1.70 -12.74 7.25
C GLN A 33 -3.10 -12.17 7.53
N LYS A 34 -3.37 -10.94 7.10
CA LYS A 34 -4.68 -10.35 7.25
C LYS A 34 -5.73 -11.13 6.48
N GLU A 35 -5.41 -11.49 5.24
CA GLU A 35 -6.33 -12.28 4.43
C GLU A 35 -6.66 -13.62 5.06
N ALA A 36 -5.64 -14.27 5.61
CA ALA A 36 -5.84 -15.56 6.25
C ALA A 36 -6.76 -15.47 7.47
N MET A 37 -6.83 -14.30 8.10
CA MET A 37 -7.65 -14.12 9.28
C MET A 37 -9.06 -13.64 9.00
N LEU A 38 -9.35 -13.21 7.76
CA LEU A 38 -10.66 -12.64 7.46
C LEU A 38 -11.84 -13.56 7.80
N PRO A 39 -11.80 -14.86 7.50
CA PRO A 39 -12.91 -15.73 7.88
C PRO A 39 -13.17 -15.73 9.39
N ASN A 40 -12.10 -15.66 10.18
CA ASN A 40 -12.22 -15.65 11.63
C ASN A 40 -12.79 -14.32 12.12
N VAL A 41 -12.38 -13.21 11.51
CA VAL A 41 -12.89 -11.89 11.85
C VAL A 41 -14.39 -11.81 11.61
N ARG A 42 -14.87 -12.48 10.57
CA ARG A 42 -16.31 -12.48 10.26
C ARG A 42 -17.15 -13.15 11.32
N THR A 43 -16.54 -13.95 12.19
CA THR A 43 -17.27 -14.59 13.30
C THR A 43 -17.38 -13.70 14.52
N LEU A 44 -16.72 -12.56 14.54
CA LEU A 44 -16.76 -11.63 15.67
C LEU A 44 -18.08 -10.87 15.69
N ASP A 45 -18.42 -10.33 16.87
CA ASP A 45 -19.63 -9.52 16.97
C ASP A 45 -19.45 -8.16 16.25
N ALA A 46 -20.55 -7.45 16.12
CA ALA A 46 -20.55 -6.20 15.34
C ALA A 46 -19.62 -5.14 15.92
N ASP A 47 -19.56 -5.06 17.26
CA ASP A 47 -18.72 -4.06 17.91
C ASP A 47 -17.24 -4.33 17.65
N ALA A 48 -16.83 -5.59 17.75
CA ALA A 48 -15.45 -5.97 17.48
C ALA A 48 -15.09 -5.70 16.01
N GLN A 49 -15.99 -6.05 15.10
CA GLN A 49 -15.76 -5.79 13.68
C GLN A 49 -15.66 -4.29 13.41
N ALA A 50 -16.47 -3.49 14.08
CA ALA A 50 -16.43 -2.03 13.90
C ALA A 50 -15.10 -1.46 14.38
N ARG A 51 -14.58 -1.94 15.52
CA ARG A 51 -13.29 -1.49 16.04
C ARG A 51 -12.16 -1.83 15.08
N LEU A 52 -12.18 -3.06 14.55
CA LEU A 52 -11.14 -3.49 13.60
C LEU A 52 -11.23 -2.71 12.30
N ARG A 53 -12.45 -2.44 11.84
CA ARG A 53 -12.63 -1.66 10.62
C ARG A 53 -12.10 -0.24 10.78
N ALA A 54 -12.34 0.39 11.93
CA ALA A 54 -11.83 1.73 12.18
C ALA A 54 -10.31 1.76 12.10
N SER A 55 -9.64 0.77 12.71
CA SER A 55 -8.18 0.69 12.64
C SER A 55 -7.69 0.43 11.22
N ALA A 56 -8.38 -0.45 10.50
CA ALA A 56 -8.02 -0.75 9.11
C ALA A 56 -8.19 0.48 8.23
N ASP A 57 -9.25 1.25 8.45
CA ASP A 57 -9.48 2.47 7.67
C ASP A 57 -8.38 3.50 7.91
N GLN A 58 -7.92 3.63 9.17
CA GLN A 58 -6.82 4.53 9.48
C GLN A 58 -5.54 4.11 8.75
N ASN A 59 -5.25 2.82 8.74
CA ASN A 59 -4.08 2.30 8.04
C ASN A 59 -4.21 2.50 6.53
N HIS A 60 -5.42 2.33 6.00
CA HIS A 60 -5.66 2.54 4.58
C HIS A 60 -5.38 4.00 4.20
N ALA A 61 -5.79 4.94 5.05
CA ALA A 61 -5.50 6.36 4.83
C ALA A 61 -3.99 6.63 4.86
N LEU A 62 -3.27 5.97 5.79
CA LEU A 62 -1.81 6.09 5.85
C LEU A 62 -1.16 5.56 4.59
N LEU A 63 -1.63 4.42 4.09
CA LEU A 63 -1.10 3.85 2.86
C LEU A 63 -1.32 4.81 1.69
N GLY A 64 -2.51 5.41 1.61
CA GLY A 64 -2.79 6.40 0.56
C GLY A 64 -1.84 7.58 0.63
N ALA A 65 -1.57 8.07 1.83
CA ALA A 65 -0.63 9.18 2.01
C ALA A 65 0.78 8.78 1.61
N ALA A 66 1.21 7.56 1.99
CA ALA A 66 2.53 7.07 1.63
C ALA A 66 2.69 6.94 0.12
N MET A 67 1.66 6.46 -0.55
CA MET A 67 1.69 6.32 -2.01
C MET A 67 1.74 7.68 -2.69
N ARG A 68 1.00 8.66 -2.18
CA ARG A 68 1.07 10.02 -2.73
C ARG A 68 2.45 10.63 -2.54
N GLY A 69 3.06 10.41 -1.38
CA GLY A 69 4.42 10.87 -1.12
C GLY A 69 5.42 10.26 -2.07
N LEU A 70 5.29 8.95 -2.30
CA LEU A 70 6.18 8.25 -3.23
C LEU A 70 6.02 8.78 -4.65
N ARG A 71 4.79 8.96 -5.11
CA ARG A 71 4.57 9.52 -6.44
C ARG A 71 5.14 10.93 -6.57
N GLY A 72 5.01 11.74 -5.52
CA GLY A 72 5.58 13.08 -5.51
C GLY A 72 7.10 13.04 -5.59
N ALA A 73 7.73 12.12 -4.86
CA ALA A 73 9.18 11.95 -4.91
C ALA A 73 9.65 11.53 -6.30
N ILE A 74 8.91 10.60 -6.92
CA ILE A 74 9.24 10.16 -8.26
C ILE A 74 9.14 11.32 -9.26
N ARG A 75 8.10 12.13 -9.14
CA ARG A 75 7.97 13.30 -10.03
C ARG A 75 9.12 14.26 -9.86
N ARG A 76 9.55 14.50 -8.61
CA ARG A 76 10.69 15.41 -8.37
C ARG A 76 11.98 14.87 -8.96
N ILE A 77 12.20 13.56 -8.80
CA ILE A 77 13.39 12.93 -9.38
C ILE A 77 13.37 13.02 -10.89
N LYS A 78 12.22 12.76 -11.50
CA LYS A 78 12.08 12.86 -12.96
C LYS A 78 12.31 14.28 -13.45
N ALA A 79 11.80 15.27 -12.71
CA ALA A 79 11.99 16.66 -13.09
C ALA A 79 13.46 17.04 -13.09
N ILE A 80 14.21 16.61 -12.07
CA ILE A 80 15.63 16.88 -11.97
C ILE A 80 16.38 16.17 -13.08
N SER A 81 16.12 14.88 -13.26
CA SER A 81 16.83 14.10 -14.29
C SER A 81 16.44 14.51 -15.69
N GLY A 82 15.16 14.85 -15.87
CA GLY A 82 14.65 15.26 -17.18
C GLY A 82 15.26 16.55 -17.67
N ALA A 83 15.69 17.40 -16.75
CA ALA A 83 16.33 18.66 -17.13
C ALA A 83 17.67 18.42 -17.78
N GLY A 84 18.32 17.31 -17.49
CA GLY A 84 19.65 17.06 -18.01
C GLY A 84 19.90 15.66 -18.49
N ALA A 85 18.98 14.76 -18.36
CA ALA A 85 19.22 13.37 -18.69
C ALA A 85 17.99 12.70 -19.25
N PRO A 86 18.17 11.84 -20.22
CA PRO A 86 17.08 11.11 -20.84
C PRO A 86 16.66 9.91 -20.01
N LEU A 87 16.03 10.14 -18.92
CA LEU A 87 15.52 9.06 -18.09
C LEU A 87 14.51 8.22 -18.80
N GLN A 88 13.82 8.84 -19.71
CA GLN A 88 12.75 8.19 -20.39
C GLN A 88 13.20 7.18 -21.39
N THR A 89 14.42 6.99 -21.50
CA THR A 89 14.83 5.99 -22.41
C THR A 89 14.42 4.67 -21.91
N TYR A 90 14.03 4.21 -21.81
CA TYR A 90 13.51 3.13 -21.29
C TYR A 90 12.26 3.01 -21.38
N SER A 91 12.03 3.62 -21.67
CA SER A 91 11.15 3.50 -21.86
C SER A 91 10.53 3.60 -22.45
N ALA A 92 10.92 4.15 -22.72
CA ALA A 92 10.42 4.16 -23.53
C ALA A 92 10.20 3.27 -23.93
N THR A 93 10.59 3.04 -23.95
CA THR A 93 10.42 2.23 -24.30
C THR A 93 9.82 1.44 -23.67
N GLY A 94 9.79 1.31 -23.38
CA GLY A 94 9.26 0.64 -22.96
C GLY A 94 8.67 0.75 -22.12
N ALA A 95 9.04 1.11 -21.78
CA ALA A 95 8.53 1.18 -20.99
C ALA A 95 7.54 1.78 -20.95
N ARG A 96 7.49 2.33 -21.51
CA ARG A 96 6.77 2.77 -21.66
C ARG A 96 5.82 2.47 -21.75
N SER A 97 5.96 2.20 -22.04
CA SER A 97 5.30 1.82 -22.23
C SER A 97 4.80 1.17 -21.47
N ALA A 98 5.11 0.90 -21.02
CA ALA A 98 4.71 0.22 -20.35
C ALA A 98 4.17 0.58 -19.27
N LEU A 99 4.50 1.25 -19.13
CA LEU A 99 4.11 1.58 -18.41
C LEU A 99 3.20 2.14 -18.42
N ASN A 100 3.23 2.40 -19.35
CA ASN A 100 2.70 2.78 -19.66
C ASN A 100 1.74 2.57 -19.89
N GLU A 101 1.66 2.35 -19.99
CA GLU A 101 1.13 2.05 -20.24
C GLU A 101 0.37 1.43 -20.04
N PRO A 102 0.26 1.25 -20.09
CA PRO A 102 -0.17 0.76 -19.81
C PRO A 102 -0.51 0.20 -19.26
N ARG A 103 -0.28 0.18 -19.08
CA ARG A 103 -0.08 -0.18 -18.76
C ARG A 103 -0.63 -0.19 -18.15
N LYS A 104 -0.64 0.11 -18.23
CA LYS A 104 -0.63 0.23 -17.83
C LYS A 104 -1.51 0.12 -17.30
N ARG A 105 -1.81 0.01 -17.37
CA ARG A 105 -2.10 0.06 -16.90
C ARG A 105 -2.77 -0.37 -15.98
N ASP A 106 -2.93 -0.69 -15.79
CA ASP A 106 -3.01 -0.88 -14.91
C ASP A 106 -2.72 -0.77 -13.87
N PHE A 107 -2.02 -0.86 -13.60
CA PHE A 107 -1.47 -0.39 -12.70
C PHE A 107 -1.55 0.71 -12.58
N GLU A 108 -1.55 1.27 -13.36
CA GLU A 108 -1.54 2.24 -13.40
C GLU A 108 -2.44 2.72 -13.32
N SER A 109 -2.92 2.43 -13.51
CA SER A 109 -3.50 2.77 -13.37
C SER A 109 -3.98 2.55 -12.73
N ARG A 110 -3.62 2.03 -12.58
CA ARG A 110 -3.40 1.83 -11.98
C ARG A 110 -2.79 1.97 -11.44
N ILE A 111 -1.98 2.11 -11.58
CA ILE A 111 -0.93 2.43 -11.38
C ILE A 111 -0.80 2.67 -11.56
#